data_965aeb36bb50295a79992fd10b033d9e
#
_entry.id   965aeb36bb50295a79992fd10b033d9e
#
_cell.length_a   1.000
_cell.length_b   1.000
_cell.length_c   1.000
_cell.angle_alpha   90.00
_cell.angle_beta   90.00
_cell.angle_gamma   90.00
#
_symmetry.space_group_name_H-M   'P 1'
#
loop_
_entity.id
_entity.type
_entity.pdbx_description
1 polymer ?
#
loop_
_entity_poly.entity_id
_entity_poly.type
_entity_poly.pdbx_seq_one_letter_code
_entity_poly.pdbx_strand_id
1 'polypeptide(L)'
;MAKNYLLIYSEQLATDIELLCQTIKAPFNTLFQIRKSSSSVYANIREANYGHSKADMLSKFEIALKECSETEGWLRLLFNTNGIDEDTYKKHRNLCGRIRRMLISSCKTLKENIK
;
A
#
# COMPACT_ATOMS: atom_id res chain seq x y z
N MET A 1 6.85 -24.22 -1.04
CA MET A 1 5.81 -23.29 -0.54
C MET A 1 5.65 -22.12 -1.48
N ALA A 2 4.42 -21.74 -1.74
CA ALA A 2 4.14 -20.55 -2.56
C ALA A 2 4.58 -19.28 -1.81
N LYS A 3 5.20 -18.36 -2.54
CA LYS A 3 5.59 -17.07 -1.97
C LYS A 3 4.35 -16.19 -1.77
N ASN A 4 4.33 -15.47 -0.66
CA ASN A 4 3.30 -14.46 -0.41
C ASN A 4 3.72 -13.14 -1.05
N TYR A 5 3.41 -12.96 -2.32
CA TYR A 5 3.80 -11.77 -3.07
C TYR A 5 3.13 -10.49 -2.56
N LEU A 6 1.93 -10.61 -2.05
CA LEU A 6 1.23 -9.45 -1.50
C LEU A 6 1.98 -8.90 -0.28
N LEU A 7 2.44 -9.78 0.59
CA LEU A 7 3.26 -9.40 1.74
C LEU A 7 4.61 -8.82 1.30
N ILE A 8 5.27 -9.47 0.35
CA ILE A 8 6.57 -9.03 -0.18
C ILE A 8 6.48 -7.64 -0.79
N TYR A 9 5.48 -7.40 -1.65
CA TYR A 9 5.33 -6.11 -2.33
C TYR A 9 4.89 -5.00 -1.38
N SER A 10 4.05 -5.31 -0.39
CA SER A 10 3.63 -4.29 0.58
C SER A 10 4.77 -3.88 1.51
N GLU A 11 5.62 -4.83 1.89
CA GLU A 11 6.85 -4.51 2.63
C GLU A 11 7.78 -3.63 1.80
N GLN A 12 7.94 -3.96 0.52
CA GLN A 12 8.74 -3.15 -0.40
C GLN A 12 8.19 -1.74 -0.53
N LEU A 13 6.86 -1.59 -0.66
CA LEU A 13 6.23 -0.28 -0.74
C LEU A 13 6.53 0.56 0.51
N ALA A 14 6.33 0.00 1.69
CA ALA A 14 6.58 0.71 2.94
C ALA A 14 8.05 1.13 3.06
N THR A 15 8.96 0.22 2.70
CA THR A 15 10.39 0.49 2.71
C THR A 15 10.77 1.59 1.72
N ASP A 16 10.30 1.47 0.46
CA ASP A 16 10.62 2.43 -0.60
C ASP A 16 10.08 3.82 -0.27
N ILE A 17 8.88 3.92 0.27
CA ILE A 17 8.29 5.21 0.67
C ILE A 17 9.07 5.83 1.83
N GLU A 18 9.45 5.04 2.82
CA GLU A 18 10.25 5.55 3.94
C GLU A 18 11.60 6.11 3.45
N LEU A 19 12.29 5.37 2.58
CA LEU A 19 13.55 5.81 2.01
C LEU A 19 13.38 7.07 1.15
N LEU A 20 12.30 7.14 0.37
CA LEU A 20 11.98 8.33 -0.42
C LEU A 20 11.80 9.55 0.49
N CYS A 21 11.03 9.41 1.55
CA CYS A 21 10.75 10.50 2.48
C CYS A 21 12.01 11.01 3.19
N GLN A 22 13.03 10.18 3.34
CA GLN A 22 14.30 10.57 3.94
C GLN A 22 15.14 11.45 3.02
N THR A 23 14.86 11.43 1.71
CA THR A 23 15.70 12.10 0.71
C THR A 23 15.06 13.32 0.04
N ILE A 24 13.75 13.49 0.15
CA ILE A 24 13.03 14.58 -0.50
C ILE A 24 12.67 15.67 0.50
N LYS A 25 12.44 16.88 -0.04
CA LYS A 25 11.89 18.00 0.73
C LYS A 25 10.44 18.19 0.37
N ALA A 26 9.56 18.10 1.36
CA ALA A 26 8.12 18.29 1.20
C ALA A 26 7.55 18.74 2.54
N PRO A 27 6.33 19.31 2.56
CA PRO A 27 5.69 19.68 3.82
C PRO A 27 5.61 18.48 4.78
N PHE A 28 5.78 18.75 6.06
CA PHE A 28 5.74 17.72 7.10
C PHE A 28 4.46 16.88 7.00
N ASN A 29 3.32 17.53 6.82
CA ASN A 29 2.04 16.79 6.75
C ASN A 29 2.03 15.79 5.59
N THR A 30 2.53 16.17 4.42
CA THR A 30 2.56 15.27 3.26
C THR A 30 3.44 14.06 3.53
N LEU A 31 4.64 14.29 4.07
CA LEU A 31 5.56 13.21 4.43
C LEU A 31 4.97 12.29 5.50
N PHE A 32 4.33 12.88 6.52
CA PHE A 32 3.67 12.12 7.57
C PHE A 32 2.56 11.22 7.00
N GLN A 33 1.70 11.79 6.16
CA GLN A 33 0.55 11.07 5.62
C GLN A 33 0.96 9.92 4.69
N ILE A 34 1.94 10.14 3.82
CA ILE A 34 2.38 9.07 2.92
C ILE A 34 3.09 7.95 3.67
N ARG A 35 3.88 8.27 4.69
CA ARG A 35 4.49 7.28 5.56
C ARG A 35 3.44 6.47 6.30
N LYS A 36 2.43 7.14 6.84
CA LYS A 36 1.34 6.51 7.58
C LYS A 36 0.55 5.55 6.68
N SER A 37 0.12 6.02 5.49
CA SER A 37 -0.69 5.21 4.59
C SER A 37 0.10 4.00 4.05
N SER A 38 1.33 4.20 3.62
CA SER A 38 2.14 3.11 3.06
C SER A 38 2.49 2.05 4.09
N SER A 39 2.83 2.45 5.31
CA SER A 39 3.09 1.51 6.40
C SER A 39 1.83 0.77 6.82
N SER A 40 0.66 1.43 6.75
CA SER A 40 -0.63 0.81 7.05
C SER A 40 -1.01 -0.25 6.02
N VAL A 41 -0.68 -0.06 4.73
CA VAL A 41 -0.85 -1.10 3.71
C VAL A 41 -0.14 -2.37 4.14
N TYR A 42 1.14 -2.24 4.46
CA TYR A 42 1.97 -3.38 4.88
C TYR A 42 1.46 -4.00 6.18
N ALA A 43 1.19 -3.19 7.20
CA ALA A 43 0.74 -3.67 8.51
C ALA A 43 -0.56 -4.47 8.40
N ASN A 44 -1.54 -3.99 7.64
CA ASN A 44 -2.82 -4.68 7.50
C ASN A 44 -2.71 -5.98 6.70
N ILE A 45 -1.88 -6.00 5.66
CA ILE A 45 -1.62 -7.23 4.91
C ILE A 45 -0.92 -8.25 5.80
N ARG A 46 0.05 -7.82 6.60
CA ARG A 46 0.75 -8.70 7.54
C ARG A 46 -0.22 -9.26 8.59
N GLU A 47 -1.08 -8.42 9.17
CA GLU A 47 -2.07 -8.85 10.14
C GLU A 47 -3.09 -9.81 9.55
N ALA A 48 -3.46 -9.64 8.27
CA ALA A 48 -4.41 -10.51 7.59
C ALA A 48 -3.93 -11.97 7.58
N ASN A 49 -2.62 -12.20 7.51
CA ASN A 49 -2.04 -13.55 7.49
C ASN A 49 -2.16 -14.25 8.84
N TYR A 50 -2.47 -13.50 9.91
CA TYR A 50 -2.66 -14.03 11.26
C TYR A 50 -4.11 -13.90 11.71
N GLY A 51 -5.03 -13.61 10.78
CA GLY A 51 -6.44 -13.47 11.07
C GLY A 51 -7.07 -14.77 11.53
N HIS A 52 -8.05 -14.68 12.43
CA HIS A 52 -8.74 -15.83 12.97
C HIS A 52 -9.79 -16.42 12.02
N SER A 53 -10.19 -15.66 11.00
CA SER A 53 -11.25 -16.06 10.07
C SER A 53 -11.06 -15.40 8.71
N LYS A 54 -11.78 -15.93 7.71
CA LYS A 54 -11.80 -15.29 6.38
C LYS A 54 -12.42 -13.88 6.44
N ALA A 55 -13.39 -13.67 7.33
CA ALA A 55 -14.00 -12.36 7.53
C ALA A 55 -12.98 -11.36 8.08
N ASP A 56 -12.15 -11.76 9.05
CA ASP A 56 -11.05 -10.92 9.57
C ASP A 56 -10.04 -10.61 8.48
N MET A 57 -9.64 -11.61 7.70
CA MET A 57 -8.70 -11.42 6.60
C MET A 57 -9.25 -10.42 5.59
N LEU A 58 -10.51 -10.58 5.19
CA LEU A 58 -11.18 -9.66 4.27
C LEU A 58 -11.19 -8.23 4.83
N SER A 59 -11.55 -8.06 6.09
CA SER A 59 -11.57 -6.75 6.74
C SER A 59 -10.20 -6.06 6.67
N LYS A 60 -9.13 -6.79 6.97
CA LYS A 60 -7.76 -6.27 6.91
C LYS A 60 -7.34 -5.92 5.48
N PHE A 61 -7.67 -6.75 4.51
CA PHE A 61 -7.37 -6.48 3.11
C PHE A 61 -8.15 -5.26 2.59
N GLU A 62 -9.39 -5.06 3.02
CA GLU A 62 -10.16 -3.88 2.64
C GLU A 62 -9.56 -2.59 3.21
N ILE A 63 -9.06 -2.62 4.44
CA ILE A 63 -8.33 -1.49 5.01
C ILE A 63 -7.05 -1.23 4.21
N ALA A 64 -6.28 -2.29 3.90
CA ALA A 64 -5.06 -2.16 3.11
C ALA A 64 -5.34 -1.55 1.73
N LEU A 65 -6.44 -1.94 1.09
CA LEU A 65 -6.85 -1.40 -0.21
C LEU A 65 -7.13 0.10 -0.13
N LYS A 66 -7.84 0.54 0.88
CA LYS A 66 -8.10 1.96 1.13
C LYS A 66 -6.79 2.73 1.35
N GLU A 67 -5.91 2.20 2.18
CA GLU A 67 -4.63 2.84 2.48
C GLU A 67 -3.71 2.89 1.26
N CYS A 68 -3.78 1.87 0.39
CA CYS A 68 -3.06 1.86 -0.88
C CYS A 68 -3.53 3.00 -1.79
N SER A 69 -4.83 3.22 -1.88
CA SER A 69 -5.41 4.34 -2.62
C SER A 69 -4.96 5.68 -2.05
N GLU A 70 -4.91 5.81 -0.73
CA GLU A 70 -4.41 7.03 -0.09
C GLU A 70 -2.93 7.28 -0.42
N THR A 71 -2.12 6.22 -0.42
CA THR A 71 -0.70 6.33 -0.79
C THR A 71 -0.55 6.84 -2.23
N GLU A 72 -1.36 6.32 -3.16
CA GLU A 72 -1.37 6.79 -4.55
C GLU A 72 -1.73 8.29 -4.62
N GLY A 73 -2.69 8.73 -3.83
CA GLY A 73 -3.09 10.13 -3.75
C GLY A 73 -1.96 11.04 -3.26
N TRP A 74 -1.25 10.63 -2.22
CA TRP A 74 -0.12 11.41 -1.70
C TRP A 74 1.05 11.44 -2.69
N LEU A 75 1.32 10.33 -3.39
CA LEU A 75 2.32 10.30 -4.46
C LEU A 75 1.98 11.29 -5.56
N ARG A 76 0.71 11.36 -5.94
CA ARG A 76 0.23 12.30 -6.95
C ARG A 76 0.44 13.75 -6.51
N LEU A 77 0.13 14.04 -5.26
CA LEU A 77 0.34 15.38 -4.71
C LEU A 77 1.83 15.75 -4.72
N LEU A 78 2.70 14.84 -4.31
CA LEU A 78 4.15 15.06 -4.35
C LEU A 78 4.63 15.36 -5.78
N PHE A 79 4.14 14.61 -6.75
CA PHE A 79 4.47 14.82 -8.16
C PHE A 79 3.96 16.17 -8.66
N ASN A 80 2.71 16.49 -8.37
CA ASN A 80 2.07 17.75 -8.83
C ASN A 80 2.74 18.99 -8.23
N THR A 81 3.38 18.86 -7.09
CA THR A 81 4.07 19.96 -6.41
C THR A 81 5.59 19.93 -6.60
N ASN A 82 6.06 19.12 -7.54
CA ASN A 82 7.49 18.96 -7.87
C ASN A 82 8.35 18.44 -6.70
N GLY A 83 7.73 17.74 -5.74
CA GLY A 83 8.46 17.08 -4.66
C GLY A 83 9.21 15.84 -5.13
N ILE A 84 8.73 15.21 -6.18
CA ILE A 84 9.36 14.05 -6.84
C ILE A 84 9.28 14.22 -8.36
N ASP A 85 10.21 13.61 -9.08
CA ASP A 85 10.20 13.62 -10.54
C ASP A 85 9.25 12.56 -11.09
N GLU A 86 9.06 12.57 -12.43
CA GLU A 86 8.13 11.67 -13.09
C GLU A 86 8.55 10.20 -12.94
N ASP A 87 9.83 9.90 -13.06
CA ASP A 87 10.33 8.52 -12.97
C ASP A 87 10.10 7.96 -11.56
N THR A 88 10.38 8.76 -10.54
CA THR A 88 10.14 8.39 -9.13
C THR A 88 8.65 8.17 -8.89
N TYR A 89 7.81 9.07 -9.40
CA TYR A 89 6.36 8.95 -9.29
C TYR A 89 5.86 7.64 -9.92
N LYS A 90 6.25 7.38 -11.17
CA LYS A 90 5.81 6.18 -11.90
C LYS A 90 6.25 4.90 -11.22
N LYS A 91 7.48 4.86 -10.72
CA LYS A 91 8.02 3.69 -10.02
C LYS A 91 7.15 3.30 -8.83
N HIS A 92 6.87 4.28 -7.97
CA HIS A 92 6.10 4.03 -6.75
C HIS A 92 4.62 3.79 -7.05
N ARG A 93 4.05 4.55 -7.98
CA ARG A 93 2.67 4.35 -8.44
C ARG A 93 2.46 2.95 -9.01
N ASN A 94 3.40 2.45 -9.80
CA ASN A 94 3.30 1.13 -10.40
C ASN A 94 3.28 0.03 -9.34
N LEU A 95 4.08 0.17 -8.29
CA LEU A 95 4.07 -0.79 -7.17
C LEU A 95 2.73 -0.73 -6.43
N CYS A 96 2.20 0.46 -6.15
CA CYS A 96 0.86 0.63 -5.57
C CYS A 96 -0.21 -0.04 -6.43
N GLY A 97 -0.15 0.17 -7.74
CA GLY A 97 -1.11 -0.41 -8.68
C GLY A 97 -1.09 -1.93 -8.67
N ARG A 98 0.10 -2.52 -8.58
CA ARG A 98 0.26 -3.97 -8.50
C ARG A 98 -0.37 -4.51 -7.20
N ILE A 99 -0.08 -3.87 -6.08
CA ILE A 99 -0.65 -4.26 -4.78
C ILE A 99 -2.17 -4.11 -4.80
N ARG A 100 -2.66 -3.01 -5.33
CA ARG A 100 -4.10 -2.74 -5.42
C ARG A 100 -4.82 -3.82 -6.22
N ARG A 101 -4.31 -4.20 -7.38
CA ARG A 101 -4.92 -5.26 -8.20
C ARG A 101 -4.94 -6.59 -7.47
N MET A 102 -3.87 -6.93 -6.77
CA MET A 102 -3.81 -8.17 -5.99
C MET A 102 -4.80 -8.14 -4.82
N LEU A 103 -4.93 -7.01 -4.14
CA LEU A 103 -5.89 -6.85 -3.05
C LEU A 103 -7.33 -6.97 -3.54
N ILE A 104 -7.66 -6.34 -4.67
CA ILE A 104 -9.00 -6.43 -5.26
C ILE A 104 -9.33 -7.90 -5.56
N SER A 105 -8.41 -8.63 -6.18
CA SER A 105 -8.57 -10.04 -6.50
C SER A 105 -8.76 -10.90 -5.23
N SER A 106 -7.92 -10.65 -4.21
CA SER A 106 -7.99 -11.39 -2.95
C SER A 106 -9.30 -11.13 -2.19
N CYS A 107 -9.76 -9.87 -2.17
CA CYS A 107 -11.03 -9.51 -1.54
C CYS A 107 -12.21 -10.18 -2.24
N LYS A 108 -12.19 -10.21 -3.58
CA LYS A 108 -13.24 -10.87 -4.36
C LYS A 108 -13.32 -12.36 -4.01
N THR A 109 -12.19 -13.04 -3.99
CA THR A 109 -12.11 -14.46 -3.64
C THR A 109 -12.62 -14.73 -2.24
N LEU A 110 -12.22 -13.90 -1.26
CA LEU A 110 -12.67 -14.05 0.12
C LEU A 110 -14.17 -13.85 0.27
N LYS A 111 -14.74 -12.86 -0.43
CA LYS A 111 -16.19 -12.61 -0.40
C LYS A 111 -16.98 -13.82 -0.94
N GLU A 112 -16.49 -14.44 -2.00
CA GLU A 112 -17.11 -15.64 -2.57
C GLU A 112 -17.07 -16.83 -1.60
N ASN A 113 -16.00 -16.94 -0.80
CA ASN A 113 -15.79 -18.06 0.11
C ASN A 113 -16.47 -17.91 1.48
N ILE A 114 -16.93 -16.70 1.81
CA ILE A 114 -17.59 -16.41 3.11
C ILE A 114 -19.08 -16.75 3.06
N LYS A 115 -19.69 -16.81 1.90
CA LYS A 115 -21.12 -17.07 1.71
C LYS A 115 -21.53 -18.46 2.21
#